data_158a8bacfd1b0f3cf4f793511ac6f2f3
#
_entry.id   158a8bacfd1b0f3cf4f793511ac6f2f3
#
_cell.length_a   1.000
_cell.length_b   1.000
_cell.length_c   1.000
_cell.angle_alpha   90.00
_cell.angle_beta   90.00
_cell.angle_gamma   90.00
#
_symmetry.space_group_name_H-M   'P 1'
#
loop_
_entity.id
_entity.type
_entity.pdbx_description
1 polymer ?
#
loop_
_entity_poly.entity_id
_entity_poly.type
_entity_poly.pdbx_seq_one_letter_code
_entity_poly.pdbx_strand_id
1 'polypeptide(L)'
;MPYVEMQNRNQIKMVTLDTLVDTKSIARVIDRFVDSLDLEKLGFQRTRAEIEGRPAYPPRELLKLYIYGHRYSIRSSRKLAYACRVNLEVIWLMGGMEPDFRTISDFRKSNIETLKRVFLEFNKRFLDMLIGYQSVDGTKIFANNSKDKNFTSSKLDDRIKWLKKHIEEYMRQLEQSDEEEELAGNFTAEELEEKIKEARERLSKYESYRSYMEENNLTQMSLTDEDSRLMKVRNGFAVSHNVEAAVDSETHMISNFIITSKATDYGQMEATLEEIKETNPGKILESISDKGYESEEDMAHCLLKGIIPHVIPPEGQDTYKIPIQYKPEQELNPSSTDAEEIAKCLQSGVIPDAYKDYIESAEVKDVLVPIREGISSIQQSPFQTEEEMLNKAYEGFFVRDPERNIVYCPTGEILRQNYVTKQDRIRYINKMACKKCPVRNNCCKAKKGFKEVDFYKDEFVKPNGNWIKSKGQKPIFRNGNIKKKIQKMVVLIFHPDKQKMANRMCLSEHPFGTIKRTLGSYFFLLRGNRKVTGEFSLFSLAYNIQRAINLLGFDKVMERMTA
;
A
#
# COMPACT_ATOMS: atom_id res chain seq x y z
N MET A 1 12.12 55.50 17.85
CA MET A 1 11.53 54.68 18.92
C MET A 1 12.66 54.03 19.68
N PRO A 2 12.68 54.04 21.02
CA PRO A 2 13.70 53.33 21.77
C PRO A 2 13.59 51.82 21.57
N TYR A 3 14.68 51.08 21.65
CA TYR A 3 14.68 49.62 21.62
C TYR A 3 14.04 49.07 22.91
N VAL A 4 13.40 47.92 22.85
CA VAL A 4 12.93 47.16 24.02
C VAL A 4 14.17 46.71 24.81
N GLU A 5 14.20 47.00 26.11
CA GLU A 5 15.30 46.60 26.97
C GLU A 5 15.32 45.09 27.19
N MET A 6 16.53 44.52 27.12
CA MET A 6 16.74 43.09 27.41
C MET A 6 16.71 42.89 28.93
N GLN A 7 16.07 41.82 29.37
CA GLN A 7 16.12 41.37 30.74
C GLN A 7 17.49 40.83 31.12
N ASN A 8 17.89 41.03 32.36
CA ASN A 8 19.16 40.47 32.86
C ASN A 8 19.06 38.95 32.91
N ARG A 9 19.96 38.26 32.19
CA ARG A 9 20.00 36.81 32.11
C ARG A 9 20.27 36.11 33.44
N ASN A 10 20.90 36.79 34.39
CA ASN A 10 21.22 36.28 35.71
C ASN A 10 20.16 36.62 36.78
N GLN A 11 19.08 37.25 36.35
CA GLN A 11 17.99 37.57 37.27
C GLN A 11 17.21 36.28 37.62
N ILE A 12 17.08 36.00 38.90
CA ILE A 12 16.27 34.91 39.42
C ILE A 12 14.78 35.26 39.24
N LYS A 13 14.01 34.39 38.61
CA LYS A 13 12.55 34.46 38.51
C LYS A 13 11.96 33.21 39.13
N MET A 14 11.07 33.35 40.08
CA MET A 14 10.28 32.27 40.65
C MET A 14 9.01 32.09 39.84
N VAL A 15 8.97 31.05 39.01
CA VAL A 15 7.82 30.69 38.17
C VAL A 15 7.59 29.19 38.22
N THR A 16 6.35 28.73 38.11
CA THR A 16 6.05 27.31 37.95
C THR A 16 6.17 26.93 36.47
N LEU A 17 6.49 25.67 36.17
CA LEU A 17 6.51 25.18 34.79
C LEU A 17 5.18 25.44 34.07
N ASP A 18 4.08 25.31 34.79
CA ASP A 18 2.74 25.51 34.25
C ASP A 18 2.50 26.94 33.74
N THR A 19 3.04 27.95 34.42
CA THR A 19 2.91 29.36 34.00
C THR A 19 3.78 29.73 32.81
N LEU A 20 4.75 28.88 32.44
CA LEU A 20 5.62 29.07 31.28
C LEU A 20 5.03 28.53 29.98
N VAL A 21 4.00 27.70 30.06
CA VAL A 21 3.30 27.14 28.90
C VAL A 21 1.99 27.87 28.65
N ASP A 22 1.79 28.31 27.42
CA ASP A 22 0.56 29.05 27.05
C ASP A 22 -0.70 28.26 27.47
N THR A 23 -1.68 28.95 27.98
CA THR A 23 -2.95 28.36 28.42
C THR A 23 -3.71 27.68 27.29
N LYS A 24 -3.51 28.11 26.04
CA LYS A 24 -4.09 27.53 24.83
C LYS A 24 -3.10 26.74 24.01
N SER A 25 -1.98 26.30 24.61
CA SER A 25 -1.03 25.44 23.90
C SER A 25 -1.63 24.08 23.57
N ILE A 26 -1.30 23.57 22.37
CA ILE A 26 -1.65 22.21 21.95
C ILE A 26 -1.06 21.14 22.90
N ALA A 27 0.03 21.46 23.59
CA ALA A 27 0.63 20.57 24.58
C ALA A 27 -0.39 20.22 25.69
N ARG A 28 -1.24 21.16 26.11
CA ARG A 28 -2.29 20.92 27.12
C ARG A 28 -3.39 19.97 26.59
N VAL A 29 -3.73 20.05 25.31
CA VAL A 29 -4.68 19.13 24.69
C VAL A 29 -4.08 17.71 24.63
N ILE A 30 -2.81 17.60 24.24
CA ILE A 30 -2.08 16.33 24.21
C ILE A 30 -2.01 15.71 25.61
N ASP A 31 -1.66 16.51 26.61
CA ASP A 31 -1.59 16.10 28.01
C ASP A 31 -2.93 15.53 28.48
N ARG A 32 -3.99 16.33 28.35
CA ARG A 32 -5.34 15.95 28.77
C ARG A 32 -5.84 14.70 28.06
N PHE A 33 -5.64 14.62 26.74
CA PHE A 33 -6.04 13.46 25.94
C PHE A 33 -5.35 12.19 26.43
N VAL A 34 -4.02 12.22 26.54
CA VAL A 34 -3.26 11.03 26.93
C VAL A 34 -3.57 10.62 28.37
N ASP A 35 -3.80 11.59 29.27
CA ASP A 35 -4.17 11.32 30.67
C ASP A 35 -5.54 10.65 30.80
N SER A 36 -6.45 10.88 29.89
CA SER A 36 -7.75 10.23 29.85
C SER A 36 -7.73 8.81 29.29
N LEU A 37 -6.60 8.35 28.72
CA LEU A 37 -6.51 7.01 28.13
C LEU A 37 -6.23 5.93 29.17
N ASP A 38 -6.88 4.78 29.02
CA ASP A 38 -6.52 3.54 29.69
C ASP A 38 -5.45 2.81 28.85
N LEU A 39 -4.18 3.10 29.15
CA LEU A 39 -3.06 2.53 28.40
C LEU A 39 -2.96 1.00 28.52
N GLU A 40 -3.44 0.43 29.63
CA GLU A 40 -3.42 -1.03 29.83
C GLU A 40 -4.43 -1.70 28.88
N LYS A 41 -5.65 -1.20 28.80
CA LYS A 41 -6.66 -1.70 27.84
C LYS A 41 -6.24 -1.49 26.38
N LEU A 42 -5.50 -0.43 26.08
CA LEU A 42 -4.94 -0.22 24.76
C LEU A 42 -3.79 -1.17 24.43
N GLY A 43 -3.28 -1.91 25.42
CA GLY A 43 -2.22 -2.91 25.25
C GLY A 43 -0.80 -2.33 25.28
N PHE A 44 -0.59 -1.18 25.93
CA PHE A 44 0.75 -0.66 26.15
C PHE A 44 1.53 -1.55 27.12
N GLN A 45 2.81 -1.73 26.82
CA GLN A 45 3.74 -2.44 27.69
C GLN A 45 4.28 -1.52 28.78
N ARG A 46 4.62 -2.12 29.93
CA ARG A 46 5.20 -1.43 31.09
C ARG A 46 4.29 -0.34 31.68
N THR A 47 2.99 -0.57 31.65
CA THR A 47 2.00 0.33 32.26
C THR A 47 2.03 0.31 33.78
N ARG A 48 2.50 -0.79 34.37
CA ARG A 48 2.73 -0.96 35.82
C ARG A 48 4.22 -0.88 36.11
N ALA A 49 4.58 -0.15 37.16
CA ALA A 49 5.96 -0.10 37.62
C ALA A 49 6.36 -1.43 38.24
N GLU A 50 7.56 -1.92 37.93
CA GLU A 50 8.16 -3.03 38.59
C GLU A 50 8.66 -2.64 40.00
N ILE A 51 8.55 -3.54 40.96
CA ILE A 51 8.91 -3.24 42.37
C ILE A 51 10.44 -3.15 42.51
N GLU A 52 11.17 -3.92 41.69
CA GLU A 52 12.64 -4.02 41.73
C GLU A 52 13.25 -3.52 40.42
N GLY A 53 14.43 -2.95 40.45
CA GLY A 53 15.21 -2.49 39.31
C GLY A 53 15.30 -0.98 39.19
N ARG A 54 15.87 -0.52 38.06
CA ARG A 54 15.98 0.93 37.77
C ARG A 54 14.58 1.51 37.49
N PRO A 55 14.22 2.66 38.09
CA PRO A 55 12.93 3.30 37.81
C PRO A 55 12.71 3.51 36.31
N ALA A 56 11.57 3.03 35.80
CA ALA A 56 11.18 3.18 34.41
C ALA A 56 10.47 4.51 34.20
N TYR A 57 10.65 5.10 33.01
CA TYR A 57 9.85 6.26 32.62
C TYR A 57 8.42 5.83 32.31
N PRO A 58 7.40 6.57 32.82
CA PRO A 58 6.03 6.21 32.57
C PRO A 58 5.68 6.23 31.08
N PRO A 59 4.98 5.20 30.55
CA PRO A 59 4.59 5.13 29.14
C PRO A 59 3.73 6.32 28.69
N ARG A 60 2.95 6.89 29.60
CA ARG A 60 2.05 8.00 29.38
C ARG A 60 2.80 9.25 28.89
N GLU A 61 3.84 9.64 29.60
CA GLU A 61 4.66 10.81 29.27
C GLU A 61 5.45 10.59 27.98
N LEU A 62 5.95 9.37 27.77
CA LEU A 62 6.62 9.02 26.50
C LEU A 62 5.66 9.06 25.29
N LEU A 63 4.38 8.70 25.47
CA LEU A 63 3.37 8.86 24.45
C LEU A 63 3.08 10.34 24.15
N LYS A 64 2.93 11.19 25.19
CA LYS A 64 2.80 12.65 25.03
C LYS A 64 3.95 13.23 24.24
N LEU A 65 5.18 12.83 24.57
CA LEU A 65 6.40 13.23 23.87
C LEU A 65 6.37 12.87 22.39
N TYR A 66 5.92 11.67 22.02
CA TYR A 66 5.84 11.25 20.62
C TYR A 66 4.75 11.99 19.84
N ILE A 67 3.58 12.21 20.42
CA ILE A 67 2.49 12.97 19.77
C ILE A 67 2.95 14.41 19.52
N TYR A 68 3.53 15.06 20.53
CA TYR A 68 4.10 16.41 20.42
C TYR A 68 5.20 16.48 19.37
N GLY A 69 6.10 15.50 19.37
CA GLY A 69 7.19 15.43 18.41
C GLY A 69 6.70 15.34 16.97
N HIS A 70 5.67 14.53 16.68
CA HIS A 70 5.10 14.43 15.34
C HIS A 70 4.38 15.71 14.92
N ARG A 71 3.74 16.41 15.86
CA ARG A 71 3.12 17.73 15.60
C ARG A 71 4.14 18.79 15.16
N TYR A 72 5.34 18.75 15.72
CA TYR A 72 6.39 19.74 15.45
C TYR A 72 7.56 19.18 14.60
N SER A 73 7.35 18.08 13.88
CA SER A 73 8.34 17.44 13.02
C SER A 73 9.61 16.97 13.74
N ILE A 74 9.56 16.77 15.07
CA ILE A 74 10.64 16.24 15.90
C ILE A 74 10.54 14.72 15.96
N ARG A 75 10.95 14.01 14.90
CA ARG A 75 10.72 12.56 14.74
C ARG A 75 11.83 11.67 15.30
N SER A 76 13.04 12.20 15.42
CA SER A 76 14.21 11.45 15.89
C SER A 76 14.21 11.35 17.43
N SER A 77 14.43 10.14 17.98
CA SER A 77 14.55 9.94 19.43
C SER A 77 15.66 10.78 20.06
N ARG A 78 16.77 11.02 19.33
CA ARG A 78 17.84 11.93 19.80
C ARG A 78 17.37 13.39 19.88
N LYS A 79 16.61 13.85 18.88
CA LYS A 79 16.02 15.21 18.92
C LYS A 79 14.95 15.33 19.98
N LEU A 80 14.15 14.28 20.23
CA LEU A 80 13.17 14.25 21.32
C LEU A 80 13.85 14.31 22.68
N ALA A 81 14.92 13.53 22.90
CA ALA A 81 15.71 13.60 24.13
C ALA A 81 16.32 14.99 24.35
N TYR A 82 16.78 15.64 23.27
CA TYR A 82 17.27 17.01 23.35
C TYR A 82 16.14 18.00 23.67
N ALA A 83 14.96 17.82 23.08
CA ALA A 83 13.80 18.68 23.35
C ALA A 83 13.35 18.65 24.82
N CYS A 84 13.51 17.50 25.51
CA CYS A 84 13.24 17.38 26.95
C CYS A 84 14.12 18.33 27.82
N ARG A 85 15.20 18.88 27.27
CA ARG A 85 16.10 19.80 27.97
C ARG A 85 15.93 21.27 27.60
N VAL A 86 15.43 21.54 26.38
CA VAL A 86 15.46 22.90 25.81
C VAL A 86 14.12 23.45 25.41
N ASN A 87 13.10 22.63 25.27
CA ASN A 87 11.76 23.05 24.86
C ASN A 87 10.84 23.10 26.07
N LEU A 88 10.33 24.28 26.41
CA LEU A 88 9.50 24.49 27.61
C LEU A 88 8.24 23.64 27.63
N GLU A 89 7.55 23.49 26.50
CA GLU A 89 6.34 22.66 26.41
C GLU A 89 6.66 21.17 26.61
N VAL A 90 7.79 20.71 26.07
CA VAL A 90 8.26 19.32 26.26
C VAL A 90 8.71 19.09 27.71
N ILE A 91 9.44 20.04 28.31
CA ILE A 91 9.83 19.98 29.72
C ILE A 91 8.58 19.88 30.61
N TRP A 92 7.56 20.68 30.30
CA TRP A 92 6.29 20.63 31.01
C TRP A 92 5.57 19.28 30.83
N LEU A 93 5.40 18.79 29.58
CA LEU A 93 4.77 17.50 29.26
C LEU A 93 5.45 16.32 29.94
N MET A 94 6.78 16.40 30.07
CA MET A 94 7.58 15.35 30.68
C MET A 94 7.74 15.51 32.20
N GLY A 95 7.13 16.56 32.80
CA GLY A 95 7.32 16.86 34.23
C GLY A 95 8.78 17.04 34.65
N GLY A 96 9.60 17.59 33.75
CA GLY A 96 11.04 17.77 33.96
C GLY A 96 11.89 16.49 33.80
N MET A 97 11.31 15.36 33.39
CA MET A 97 12.05 14.12 33.13
C MET A 97 12.86 14.21 31.82
N GLU A 98 14.07 13.68 31.84
CA GLU A 98 14.98 13.68 30.71
C GLU A 98 15.36 12.23 30.29
N PRO A 99 14.46 11.50 29.60
CA PRO A 99 14.79 10.18 29.11
C PRO A 99 15.88 10.23 28.04
N ASP A 100 16.80 9.25 28.06
CA ASP A 100 17.76 9.09 27.00
C ASP A 100 17.09 8.62 25.68
N PHE A 101 17.79 8.80 24.56
CA PHE A 101 17.25 8.48 23.24
C PHE A 101 16.97 6.98 23.04
N ARG A 102 17.63 6.08 23.78
CA ARG A 102 17.40 4.63 23.73
C ARG A 102 16.06 4.29 24.40
N THR A 103 15.83 4.83 25.59
CA THR A 103 14.54 4.70 26.30
C THR A 103 13.38 5.17 25.43
N ILE A 104 13.49 6.32 24.79
CA ILE A 104 12.48 6.85 23.86
C ILE A 104 12.29 5.88 22.68
N SER A 105 13.37 5.40 22.07
CA SER A 105 13.32 4.47 20.96
C SER A 105 12.70 3.11 21.33
N ASP A 106 13.06 2.58 22.50
CA ASP A 106 12.58 1.30 23.01
C ASP A 106 11.08 1.37 23.34
N PHE A 107 10.59 2.47 23.91
CA PHE A 107 9.16 2.69 24.09
C PHE A 107 8.40 2.57 22.77
N ARG A 108 8.84 3.26 21.71
CA ARG A 108 8.22 3.16 20.39
C ARG A 108 8.28 1.74 19.83
N LYS A 109 9.43 1.07 19.95
CA LYS A 109 9.62 -0.30 19.47
C LYS A 109 8.64 -1.28 20.13
N SER A 110 8.45 -1.14 21.43
CA SER A 110 7.59 -2.04 22.22
C SER A 110 6.10 -1.77 22.04
N ASN A 111 5.71 -0.53 21.71
CA ASN A 111 4.32 -0.09 21.68
C ASN A 111 3.85 0.35 20.27
N ILE A 112 4.56 0.00 19.22
CA ILE A 112 4.29 0.52 17.87
C ILE A 112 2.90 0.17 17.34
N GLU A 113 2.37 -1.00 17.68
CA GLU A 113 1.05 -1.47 17.24
C GLU A 113 -0.10 -0.78 17.97
N THR A 114 0.14 -0.36 19.21
CA THR A 114 -0.87 0.30 20.02
C THR A 114 -1.16 1.72 19.55
N LEU A 115 -0.23 2.34 18.80
CA LEU A 115 -0.37 3.73 18.35
C LEU A 115 -1.57 3.94 17.42
N LYS A 116 -1.95 2.93 16.61
CA LYS A 116 -3.17 3.02 15.80
C LYS A 116 -4.42 3.04 16.68
N ARG A 117 -4.44 2.28 17.75
CA ARG A 117 -5.54 2.28 18.71
C ARG A 117 -5.69 3.64 19.40
N VAL A 118 -4.58 4.31 19.73
CA VAL A 118 -4.60 5.69 20.28
C VAL A 118 -5.22 6.67 19.30
N PHE A 119 -4.87 6.58 18.01
CA PHE A 119 -5.50 7.40 16.96
C PHE A 119 -7.01 7.16 16.87
N LEU A 120 -7.45 5.90 16.91
CA LEU A 120 -8.87 5.56 16.87
C LEU A 120 -9.61 6.01 18.15
N GLU A 121 -8.99 5.91 19.33
CA GLU A 121 -9.56 6.42 20.58
C GLU A 121 -9.76 7.95 20.54
N PHE A 122 -8.85 8.68 19.89
CA PHE A 122 -9.06 10.10 19.65
C PHE A 122 -10.29 10.33 18.76
N ASN A 123 -10.41 9.61 17.63
CA ASN A 123 -11.52 9.76 16.71
C ASN A 123 -12.88 9.43 17.35
N LYS A 124 -12.92 8.45 18.27
CA LYS A 124 -14.16 8.10 19.00
C LYS A 124 -14.77 9.28 19.75
N ARG A 125 -13.96 10.23 20.22
CA ARG A 125 -14.44 11.44 20.90
C ARG A 125 -15.13 12.45 19.99
N PHE A 126 -15.06 12.22 18.67
CA PHE A 126 -15.61 13.08 17.63
C PHE A 126 -16.56 12.33 16.69
N LEU A 127 -17.05 11.13 17.08
CA LEU A 127 -17.96 10.33 16.23
C LEU A 127 -19.25 11.07 15.86
N ASP A 128 -19.75 11.93 16.76
CA ASP A 128 -20.89 12.80 16.51
C ASP A 128 -20.65 13.86 15.44
N MET A 129 -19.39 14.12 15.10
CA MET A 129 -18.96 15.07 14.08
C MET A 129 -18.47 14.39 12.80
N LEU A 130 -18.04 13.14 12.86
CA LEU A 130 -17.61 12.34 11.73
C LEU A 130 -18.84 11.74 11.01
N ILE A 131 -19.73 12.62 10.55
CA ILE A 131 -21.05 12.27 10.01
C ILE A 131 -21.14 12.41 8.49
N GLY A 132 -20.14 13.01 7.87
CA GLY A 132 -20.06 13.22 6.43
C GLY A 132 -19.75 11.93 5.66
N TYR A 133 -19.82 12.03 4.33
CA TYR A 133 -19.29 10.97 3.47
C TYR A 133 -17.76 10.95 3.54
N GLN A 134 -17.17 9.78 3.26
CA GLN A 134 -15.73 9.57 3.39
C GLN A 134 -15.03 9.73 2.04
N SER A 135 -14.11 10.67 1.92
CA SER A 135 -13.24 10.76 0.75
C SER A 135 -12.06 9.79 0.89
N VAL A 136 -12.02 8.74 0.06
CA VAL A 136 -10.94 7.75 0.04
C VAL A 136 -9.94 8.11 -1.04
N ASP A 137 -8.67 8.25 -0.65
CA ASP A 137 -7.58 8.55 -1.58
C ASP A 137 -6.25 7.96 -1.09
N GLY A 138 -5.39 7.65 -2.04
CA GLY A 138 -4.09 7.04 -1.81
C GLY A 138 -2.93 8.03 -1.97
N THR A 139 -1.94 7.93 -1.07
CA THR A 139 -0.72 8.71 -1.22
C THR A 139 0.53 7.86 -1.01
N LYS A 140 1.55 8.11 -1.83
CA LYS A 140 2.83 7.38 -1.73
C LYS A 140 3.76 8.18 -0.82
N ILE A 141 4.27 7.51 0.25
CA ILE A 141 5.27 8.05 1.17
C ILE A 141 6.53 7.21 1.04
N PHE A 142 7.68 7.86 0.91
CA PHE A 142 8.95 7.18 0.64
C PHE A 142 9.32 6.24 1.79
N ALA A 143 9.72 5.03 1.43
CA ALA A 143 10.22 4.05 2.38
C ALA A 143 11.67 4.33 2.77
N ASN A 144 12.08 3.81 3.91
CA ASN A 144 13.48 3.79 4.32
C ASN A 144 14.27 2.71 3.56
N ASN A 145 14.29 2.84 2.23
CA ASN A 145 14.96 1.92 1.30
C ASN A 145 15.41 2.67 0.05
N SER A 146 16.68 2.49 -0.37
CA SER A 146 17.16 3.10 -1.60
C SER A 146 16.67 2.35 -2.84
N LYS A 147 16.59 3.03 -3.99
CA LYS A 147 16.28 2.41 -5.28
C LYS A 147 17.27 1.30 -5.65
N ASP A 148 18.53 1.43 -5.25
CA ASP A 148 19.58 0.45 -5.55
C ASP A 148 19.38 -0.86 -4.82
N LYS A 149 18.74 -0.82 -3.65
CA LYS A 149 18.37 -1.97 -2.83
C LYS A 149 16.97 -2.52 -3.15
N ASN A 150 16.30 -2.01 -4.18
CA ASN A 150 15.07 -2.58 -4.71
C ASN A 150 15.37 -3.27 -6.04
N PHE A 151 15.04 -4.55 -6.14
CA PHE A 151 15.27 -5.41 -7.30
C PHE A 151 13.95 -5.81 -7.92
N THR A 152 13.84 -5.59 -9.23
CA THR A 152 12.85 -6.22 -10.10
C THR A 152 13.53 -7.37 -10.82
N SER A 153 12.76 -8.36 -11.30
CA SER A 153 13.32 -9.49 -12.06
C SER A 153 14.20 -9.00 -13.22
N SER A 154 13.75 -7.98 -13.96
CA SER A 154 14.54 -7.39 -15.06
C SER A 154 15.87 -6.78 -14.59
N LYS A 155 15.87 -6.06 -13.46
CA LYS A 155 17.09 -5.45 -12.92
C LYS A 155 18.08 -6.50 -12.42
N LEU A 156 17.59 -7.61 -11.84
CA LEU A 156 18.43 -8.74 -11.43
C LEU A 156 19.04 -9.44 -12.66
N ASP A 157 18.22 -9.74 -13.68
CA ASP A 157 18.69 -10.35 -14.92
C ASP A 157 19.78 -9.50 -15.59
N ASP A 158 19.58 -8.18 -15.68
CA ASP A 158 20.57 -7.27 -16.26
C ASP A 158 21.88 -7.25 -15.45
N ARG A 159 21.82 -7.26 -14.13
CA ARG A 159 23.00 -7.29 -13.25
C ARG A 159 23.72 -8.64 -13.30
N ILE A 160 22.99 -9.75 -13.27
CA ILE A 160 23.56 -11.09 -13.41
C ILE A 160 24.29 -11.21 -14.75
N LYS A 161 23.64 -10.79 -15.85
CA LYS A 161 24.24 -10.82 -17.19
C LYS A 161 25.47 -9.93 -17.28
N TRP A 162 25.43 -8.74 -16.68
CA TRP A 162 26.58 -7.84 -16.63
C TRP A 162 27.77 -8.45 -15.87
N LEU A 163 27.50 -9.04 -14.69
CA LEU A 163 28.55 -9.70 -13.88
C LEU A 163 29.15 -10.91 -14.61
N LYS A 164 28.34 -11.77 -15.22
CA LYS A 164 28.84 -12.91 -16.00
C LYS A 164 29.79 -12.45 -17.11
N LYS A 165 29.38 -11.45 -17.87
CA LYS A 165 30.22 -10.87 -18.93
C LYS A 165 31.55 -10.30 -18.39
N HIS A 166 31.52 -9.62 -17.24
CA HIS A 166 32.75 -9.05 -16.66
C HIS A 166 33.66 -10.11 -16.05
N ILE A 167 33.11 -11.16 -15.47
CA ILE A 167 33.90 -12.32 -15.02
C ILE A 167 34.61 -12.97 -16.21
N GLU A 168 33.90 -13.20 -17.31
CA GLU A 168 34.49 -13.73 -18.55
C GLU A 168 35.59 -12.83 -19.10
N GLU A 169 35.40 -11.52 -19.08
CA GLU A 169 36.37 -10.56 -19.53
C GLU A 169 37.62 -10.51 -18.62
N TYR A 170 37.44 -10.51 -17.30
CA TYR A 170 38.56 -10.57 -16.35
C TYR A 170 39.33 -11.89 -16.42
N MET A 171 38.65 -13.03 -16.63
CA MET A 171 39.29 -14.33 -16.83
C MET A 171 40.13 -14.33 -18.10
N ARG A 172 39.64 -13.77 -19.20
CA ARG A 172 40.38 -13.64 -20.45
C ARG A 172 41.62 -12.76 -20.30
N GLN A 173 41.51 -11.64 -19.55
CA GLN A 173 42.66 -10.76 -19.24
C GLN A 173 43.68 -11.47 -18.36
N LEU A 174 43.26 -12.31 -17.43
CA LEU A 174 44.15 -13.10 -16.59
C LEU A 174 44.92 -14.14 -17.44
N GLU A 175 44.21 -14.88 -18.30
CA GLU A 175 44.82 -15.85 -19.25
C GLU A 175 45.83 -15.18 -20.18
N GLN A 176 45.56 -13.97 -20.68
CA GLN A 176 46.49 -13.18 -21.49
C GLN A 176 47.70 -12.69 -20.72
N SER A 177 47.54 -12.32 -19.43
CA SER A 177 48.65 -11.91 -18.59
C SER A 177 49.60 -13.06 -18.22
N ASP A 178 49.11 -14.28 -18.21
CA ASP A 178 49.91 -15.49 -17.99
C ASP A 178 50.71 -15.90 -19.25
N GLU A 179 50.27 -15.52 -20.44
CA GLU A 179 50.94 -15.82 -21.71
C GLU A 179 51.98 -14.77 -22.12
N GLU A 180 51.85 -13.52 -21.68
CA GLU A 180 52.73 -12.41 -22.05
C GLU A 180 53.15 -11.59 -20.80
N GLU A 181 54.32 -11.87 -20.24
CA GLU A 181 54.88 -11.12 -19.08
C GLU A 181 55.09 -9.59 -19.33
N GLU A 182 54.91 -9.09 -20.54
CA GLU A 182 55.21 -7.69 -20.95
C GLU A 182 54.02 -6.84 -21.36
N LEU A 183 52.81 -7.37 -21.50
CA LEU A 183 51.61 -6.59 -21.88
C LEU A 183 50.63 -6.56 -20.74
N ALA A 184 51.02 -5.99 -19.61
CA ALA A 184 50.12 -5.68 -18.50
C ALA A 184 49.01 -4.73 -18.95
N GLY A 185 47.79 -5.25 -19.05
CA GLY A 185 46.61 -4.41 -19.02
C GLY A 185 46.57 -3.54 -17.76
N ASN A 186 45.55 -2.70 -17.59
CA ASN A 186 45.45 -1.75 -16.46
C ASN A 186 45.45 -2.38 -15.04
N PHE A 187 45.59 -3.68 -14.88
CA PHE A 187 45.48 -4.43 -13.62
C PHE A 187 46.56 -5.54 -13.53
N THR A 188 47.08 -5.76 -12.33
CA THR A 188 47.94 -6.90 -12.04
C THR A 188 47.17 -8.21 -11.95
N ALA A 189 47.81 -9.38 -12.08
CA ALA A 189 47.18 -10.69 -11.94
C ALA A 189 46.43 -10.85 -10.60
N GLU A 190 47.07 -10.40 -9.49
CA GLU A 190 46.46 -10.42 -8.16
C GLU A 190 45.20 -9.53 -8.07
N GLU A 191 45.21 -8.35 -8.68
CA GLU A 191 44.04 -7.46 -8.73
C GLU A 191 42.91 -8.04 -9.59
N LEU A 192 43.23 -8.76 -10.66
CA LEU A 192 42.23 -9.45 -11.49
C LEU A 192 41.58 -10.63 -10.73
N GLU A 193 42.38 -11.44 -10.02
CA GLU A 193 41.85 -12.53 -9.18
C GLU A 193 40.92 -11.99 -8.09
N GLU A 194 41.28 -10.91 -7.40
CA GLU A 194 40.44 -10.29 -6.39
C GLU A 194 39.10 -9.77 -6.99
N LYS A 195 39.17 -9.11 -8.14
CA LYS A 195 37.97 -8.66 -8.88
C LYS A 195 37.07 -9.81 -9.33
N ILE A 196 37.67 -10.90 -9.80
CA ILE A 196 36.92 -12.11 -10.18
C ILE A 196 36.22 -12.70 -8.95
N LYS A 197 36.93 -12.78 -7.82
CA LYS A 197 36.37 -13.27 -6.56
C LYS A 197 35.20 -12.42 -6.09
N GLU A 198 35.36 -11.10 -6.02
CA GLU A 198 34.30 -10.17 -5.66
C GLU A 198 33.09 -10.26 -6.62
N ALA A 199 33.34 -10.36 -7.91
CA ALA A 199 32.28 -10.46 -8.92
C ALA A 199 31.52 -11.79 -8.80
N ARG A 200 32.19 -12.90 -8.50
CA ARG A 200 31.55 -14.21 -8.24
C ARG A 200 30.70 -14.20 -6.97
N GLU A 201 31.17 -13.58 -5.88
CA GLU A 201 30.40 -13.42 -4.65
C GLU A 201 29.14 -12.59 -4.88
N ARG A 202 29.25 -11.48 -5.64
CA ARG A 202 28.09 -10.66 -6.02
C ARG A 202 27.11 -11.40 -6.94
N LEU A 203 27.64 -12.20 -7.86
CA LEU A 203 26.83 -13.02 -8.76
C LEU A 203 26.01 -14.05 -7.98
N SER A 204 26.67 -14.83 -7.11
CA SER A 204 26.00 -15.80 -6.24
C SER A 204 24.88 -15.16 -5.41
N LYS A 205 25.15 -13.96 -4.86
CA LYS A 205 24.16 -13.19 -4.11
C LYS A 205 22.96 -12.76 -4.96
N TYR A 206 23.18 -12.31 -6.20
CA TYR A 206 22.05 -11.91 -7.06
C TYR A 206 21.28 -13.11 -7.59
N GLU A 207 21.94 -14.25 -7.81
CA GLU A 207 21.29 -15.51 -8.17
C GLU A 207 20.42 -16.02 -6.99
N SER A 208 20.88 -15.91 -5.75
CA SER A 208 20.06 -16.25 -4.57
C SER A 208 18.84 -15.35 -4.42
N TYR A 209 18.96 -14.04 -4.68
CA TYR A 209 17.81 -13.12 -4.68
C TYR A 209 16.80 -13.47 -5.77
N ARG A 210 17.29 -13.88 -6.93
CA ARG A 210 16.45 -14.32 -8.04
C ARG A 210 15.66 -15.56 -7.68
N SER A 211 16.33 -16.59 -7.15
CA SER A 211 15.67 -17.82 -6.68
C SER A 211 14.62 -17.54 -5.62
N TYR A 212 14.95 -16.70 -4.63
CA TYR A 212 14.01 -16.28 -3.59
C TYR A 212 12.77 -15.57 -4.17
N MET A 213 12.96 -14.68 -5.16
CA MET A 213 11.84 -13.99 -5.81
C MET A 213 10.98 -14.97 -6.62
N GLU A 214 11.59 -15.97 -7.28
CA GLU A 214 10.90 -17.00 -8.06
C GLU A 214 10.10 -17.93 -7.12
N GLU A 215 10.70 -18.44 -6.06
CA GLU A 215 10.06 -19.30 -5.05
C GLU A 215 8.87 -18.64 -4.36
N ASN A 216 8.96 -17.34 -4.10
CA ASN A 216 7.90 -16.57 -3.43
C ASN A 216 6.97 -15.82 -4.40
N ASN A 217 7.07 -16.06 -5.71
CA ASN A 217 6.28 -15.36 -6.74
C ASN A 217 6.31 -13.84 -6.66
N LEU A 218 7.45 -13.26 -6.30
CA LEU A 218 7.62 -11.82 -6.13
C LEU A 218 8.00 -11.17 -7.46
N THR A 219 7.30 -10.09 -7.83
CA THR A 219 7.66 -9.27 -9.00
C THR A 219 8.78 -8.29 -8.71
N GLN A 220 8.98 -7.96 -7.44
CA GLN A 220 10.05 -7.11 -6.95
C GLN A 220 10.33 -7.38 -5.47
N MET A 221 11.56 -7.12 -5.05
CA MET A 221 12.05 -7.30 -3.70
C MET A 221 12.84 -6.07 -3.24
N SER A 222 12.57 -5.60 -2.03
CA SER A 222 13.34 -4.56 -1.36
C SER A 222 14.16 -5.17 -0.23
N LEU A 223 15.48 -4.99 -0.26
CA LEU A 223 16.39 -5.63 0.71
C LEU A 223 16.37 -5.02 2.11
N THR A 224 15.95 -3.77 2.22
CA THR A 224 16.00 -3.05 3.49
C THR A 224 14.64 -2.98 4.15
N ASP A 225 13.57 -2.91 3.35
CA ASP A 225 12.19 -2.83 3.77
C ASP A 225 11.35 -3.72 2.84
N GLU A 226 11.10 -4.95 3.27
CA GLU A 226 10.47 -6.02 2.48
C GLU A 226 9.05 -5.68 2.03
N ASP A 227 8.33 -4.85 2.78
CA ASP A 227 6.97 -4.41 2.46
C ASP A 227 6.92 -3.23 1.49
N SER A 228 8.04 -2.52 1.31
CA SER A 228 8.11 -1.40 0.39
C SER A 228 8.23 -1.84 -1.06
N ARG A 229 7.66 -1.06 -1.98
CA ARG A 229 7.67 -1.35 -3.42
C ARG A 229 8.09 -0.13 -4.24
N LEU A 230 8.66 -0.39 -5.41
CA LEU A 230 8.92 0.66 -6.39
C LEU A 230 7.57 1.10 -7.00
N MET A 231 7.15 2.30 -6.66
CA MET A 231 5.86 2.85 -7.05
C MET A 231 6.05 4.12 -7.90
N LYS A 232 5.08 4.40 -8.76
CA LYS A 232 5.03 5.66 -9.51
C LYS A 232 4.70 6.79 -8.54
N VAL A 233 5.52 7.83 -8.55
CA VAL A 233 5.33 9.08 -7.81
C VAL A 233 5.34 10.26 -8.79
N ARG A 234 5.00 11.47 -8.33
CA ARG A 234 4.89 12.66 -9.21
C ARG A 234 6.11 12.86 -10.12
N ASN A 235 7.32 12.62 -9.60
CA ASN A 235 8.58 12.85 -10.31
C ASN A 235 9.28 11.53 -10.71
N GLY A 236 8.52 10.53 -11.18
CA GLY A 236 9.08 9.26 -11.64
C GLY A 236 8.73 8.07 -10.74
N PHE A 237 9.74 7.28 -10.33
CA PHE A 237 9.54 6.09 -9.49
C PHE A 237 10.36 6.20 -8.22
N ALA A 238 9.76 5.81 -7.08
CA ALA A 238 10.43 5.73 -5.80
C ALA A 238 9.99 4.49 -5.03
N VAL A 239 10.88 3.98 -4.17
CA VAL A 239 10.52 2.92 -3.23
C VAL A 239 9.69 3.53 -2.11
N SER A 240 8.46 3.09 -1.98
CA SER A 240 7.43 3.73 -1.15
C SER A 240 6.50 2.69 -0.53
N HIS A 241 5.78 3.12 0.49
CA HIS A 241 4.53 2.51 0.92
C HIS A 241 3.36 3.30 0.34
N ASN A 242 2.25 2.64 0.05
CA ASN A 242 1.00 3.28 -0.28
C ASN A 242 0.17 3.46 0.99
N VAL A 243 -0.24 4.68 1.27
CA VAL A 243 -1.12 5.04 2.38
C VAL A 243 -2.47 5.37 1.80
N GLU A 244 -3.45 4.53 2.06
CA GLU A 244 -4.86 4.80 1.75
C GLU A 244 -5.52 5.41 2.98
N ALA A 245 -6.20 6.53 2.84
CA ALA A 245 -6.88 7.19 3.94
C ALA A 245 -8.30 7.59 3.57
N ALA A 246 -9.20 7.47 4.54
CA ALA A 246 -10.55 7.97 4.52
C ALA A 246 -10.61 9.29 5.30
N VAL A 247 -11.14 10.32 4.68
CA VAL A 247 -11.27 11.68 5.23
C VAL A 247 -12.73 12.07 5.24
N ASP A 248 -13.23 12.47 6.40
CA ASP A 248 -14.61 12.90 6.56
C ASP A 248 -14.85 14.25 5.86
N SER A 249 -15.96 14.37 5.13
CA SER A 249 -16.27 15.53 4.29
C SER A 249 -16.61 16.79 5.08
N GLU A 250 -17.16 16.65 6.28
CA GLU A 250 -17.58 17.78 7.10
C GLU A 250 -16.42 18.35 7.93
N THR A 251 -15.67 17.46 8.55
CA THR A 251 -14.60 17.84 9.46
C THR A 251 -13.24 17.93 8.80
N HIS A 252 -13.03 17.28 7.67
CA HIS A 252 -11.72 17.03 7.04
C HIS A 252 -10.73 16.31 7.98
N MET A 253 -11.22 15.63 9.00
CA MET A 253 -10.41 14.75 9.85
C MET A 253 -10.18 13.42 9.14
N ILE A 254 -9.04 12.82 9.38
CA ILE A 254 -8.76 11.47 8.92
C ILE A 254 -9.55 10.50 9.81
N SER A 255 -10.54 9.82 9.21
CA SER A 255 -11.37 8.86 9.93
C SER A 255 -10.67 7.52 10.12
N ASN A 256 -10.01 7.03 9.06
CA ASN A 256 -9.18 5.84 9.07
C ASN A 256 -8.10 5.89 8.00
N PHE A 257 -7.14 4.98 8.10
CA PHE A 257 -6.13 4.74 7.06
C PHE A 257 -5.60 3.31 7.12
N ILE A 258 -5.09 2.83 6.00
CA ILE A 258 -4.33 1.58 5.90
C ILE A 258 -2.99 1.82 5.18
N ILE A 259 -2.00 0.99 5.52
CA ILE A 259 -0.72 0.96 4.81
C ILE A 259 -0.65 -0.31 3.98
N THR A 260 -0.39 -0.16 2.70
CA THR A 260 -0.35 -1.29 1.77
C THR A 260 0.91 -1.28 0.90
N SER A 261 1.34 -2.47 0.52
CA SER A 261 2.40 -2.69 -0.47
C SER A 261 1.89 -2.67 -1.92
N LYS A 262 0.57 -2.53 -2.14
CA LYS A 262 0.00 -2.43 -3.48
C LYS A 262 0.35 -1.07 -4.09
N ALA A 263 0.87 -1.09 -5.31
CA ALA A 263 1.25 0.13 -6.01
C ALA A 263 0.06 0.89 -6.62
N THR A 264 -1.11 0.26 -6.65
CA THR A 264 -2.37 0.79 -7.22
C THR A 264 -3.43 0.83 -6.15
N ASP A 265 -4.36 1.75 -6.29
CA ASP A 265 -5.46 2.00 -5.37
C ASP A 265 -6.66 1.04 -5.63
N TYR A 266 -6.55 0.22 -6.69
CA TYR A 266 -7.55 -0.76 -7.10
C TYR A 266 -7.86 -1.79 -6.01
N GLY A 267 -9.15 -1.92 -5.65
CA GLY A 267 -9.62 -2.86 -4.63
C GLY A 267 -9.08 -2.57 -3.23
N GLN A 268 -8.94 -1.26 -2.86
CA GLN A 268 -8.49 -0.84 -1.53
C GLN A 268 -9.57 -0.05 -0.75
N MET A 269 -10.71 0.25 -1.38
CA MET A 269 -11.75 1.09 -0.77
C MET A 269 -12.42 0.40 0.41
N GLU A 270 -12.88 -0.84 0.22
CA GLU A 270 -13.50 -1.63 1.30
C GLU A 270 -12.59 -1.72 2.52
N ALA A 271 -11.33 -2.15 2.31
CA ALA A 271 -10.36 -2.32 3.40
C ALA A 271 -10.06 -1.00 4.16
N THR A 272 -10.12 0.14 3.47
CA THR A 272 -9.91 1.46 4.09
C THR A 272 -11.10 1.89 4.94
N LEU A 273 -12.32 1.49 4.57
CA LEU A 273 -13.57 1.88 5.23
C LEU A 273 -14.05 0.89 6.30
N GLU A 274 -13.54 -0.33 6.29
CA GLU A 274 -14.01 -1.43 7.16
C GLU A 274 -14.03 -1.04 8.64
N GLU A 275 -12.94 -0.50 9.17
CA GLU A 275 -12.82 -0.11 10.58
C GLU A 275 -13.77 1.03 10.98
N ILE A 276 -14.09 1.94 10.03
CA ILE A 276 -15.10 3.01 10.25
C ILE A 276 -16.49 2.38 10.37
N LYS A 277 -16.79 1.41 9.49
CA LYS A 277 -18.09 0.72 9.50
C LYS A 277 -18.27 -0.15 10.74
N GLU A 278 -17.23 -0.85 11.19
CA GLU A 278 -17.24 -1.62 12.44
C GLU A 278 -17.50 -0.74 13.67
N THR A 279 -16.98 0.48 13.67
CA THR A 279 -17.22 1.46 14.75
C THR A 279 -18.66 1.98 14.73
N ASN A 280 -19.33 1.96 13.56
CA ASN A 280 -20.69 2.46 13.36
C ASN A 280 -21.57 1.44 12.62
N PRO A 281 -21.86 0.26 13.17
CA PRO A 281 -22.47 -0.84 12.44
C PRO A 281 -23.88 -0.52 11.93
N GLY A 282 -24.68 0.23 12.66
CA GLY A 282 -26.04 0.61 12.30
C GLY A 282 -26.16 1.83 11.37
N LYS A 283 -25.05 2.43 10.91
CA LYS A 283 -25.07 3.61 10.05
C LYS A 283 -24.70 3.26 8.61
N ILE A 284 -25.47 3.74 7.65
CA ILE A 284 -25.06 3.69 6.24
C ILE A 284 -23.91 4.66 6.03
N LEU A 285 -22.82 4.18 5.47
CA LEU A 285 -21.64 4.97 5.16
C LEU A 285 -21.61 5.27 3.67
N GLU A 286 -21.32 6.50 3.30
CA GLU A 286 -21.07 6.87 1.91
C GLU A 286 -19.59 7.17 1.71
N SER A 287 -19.06 6.81 0.55
CA SER A 287 -17.67 7.10 0.20
C SER A 287 -17.54 7.64 -1.21
N ILE A 288 -16.55 8.51 -1.40
CA ILE A 288 -16.15 9.02 -2.71
C ILE A 288 -14.70 8.67 -2.99
N SER A 289 -14.38 8.29 -4.22
CA SER A 289 -13.02 7.97 -4.64
C SER A 289 -12.80 8.24 -6.12
N ASP A 290 -11.54 8.24 -6.56
CA ASP A 290 -11.23 8.46 -7.97
C ASP A 290 -11.37 7.17 -8.81
N LYS A 291 -11.14 7.30 -10.11
CA LYS A 291 -11.17 6.18 -11.05
C LYS A 291 -10.14 5.07 -10.73
N GLY A 292 -9.11 5.37 -9.95
CA GLY A 292 -8.10 4.39 -9.52
C GLY A 292 -8.69 3.25 -8.69
N TYR A 293 -9.80 3.51 -8.01
CA TYR A 293 -10.55 2.56 -7.16
C TYR A 293 -11.60 1.74 -7.92
N GLU A 294 -11.73 1.90 -9.25
CA GLU A 294 -12.68 1.19 -10.08
C GLU A 294 -12.50 -0.33 -9.97
N SER A 295 -13.33 -0.99 -9.14
CA SER A 295 -13.41 -2.43 -8.96
C SER A 295 -14.85 -2.81 -8.66
N GLU A 296 -15.52 -3.48 -9.60
CA GLU A 296 -16.90 -3.95 -9.41
C GLU A 296 -17.00 -4.91 -8.20
N GLU A 297 -15.96 -5.70 -7.94
CA GLU A 297 -15.90 -6.63 -6.81
C GLU A 297 -15.78 -5.87 -5.46
N ASP A 298 -14.93 -4.85 -5.38
CA ASP A 298 -14.75 -4.01 -4.19
C ASP A 298 -16.01 -3.18 -3.92
N MET A 299 -16.63 -2.63 -4.97
CA MET A 299 -17.90 -1.92 -4.87
C MET A 299 -19.05 -2.84 -4.42
N ALA A 300 -19.09 -4.08 -4.91
CA ALA A 300 -20.07 -5.08 -4.46
C ALA A 300 -19.90 -5.39 -2.96
N HIS A 301 -18.68 -5.57 -2.49
CA HIS A 301 -18.38 -5.79 -1.07
C HIS A 301 -18.76 -4.59 -0.21
N CYS A 302 -18.48 -3.36 -0.67
CA CYS A 302 -18.93 -2.14 0.00
C CYS A 302 -20.46 -2.11 0.15
N LEU A 303 -21.21 -2.32 -0.94
CA LEU A 303 -22.67 -2.31 -0.90
C LEU A 303 -23.24 -3.36 0.06
N LEU A 304 -22.66 -4.57 0.06
CA LEU A 304 -23.08 -5.64 0.98
C LEU A 304 -22.78 -5.32 2.46
N LYS A 305 -21.83 -4.46 2.75
CA LYS A 305 -21.47 -4.02 4.11
C LYS A 305 -22.17 -2.74 4.57
N GLY A 306 -23.11 -2.21 3.80
CA GLY A 306 -23.80 -0.95 4.14
C GLY A 306 -22.95 0.28 3.83
N ILE A 307 -22.11 0.21 2.80
CA ILE A 307 -21.27 1.32 2.32
C ILE A 307 -21.68 1.62 0.86
N ILE A 308 -22.03 2.86 0.57
CA ILE A 308 -22.38 3.33 -0.79
C ILE A 308 -21.13 3.92 -1.45
N PRO A 309 -20.55 3.24 -2.48
CA PRO A 309 -19.28 3.64 -3.08
C PRO A 309 -19.48 4.53 -4.31
N HIS A 310 -19.28 5.83 -4.21
CA HIS A 310 -19.27 6.73 -5.36
C HIS A 310 -17.86 6.79 -5.98
N VAL A 311 -17.62 5.97 -7.00
CA VAL A 311 -16.38 5.95 -7.77
C VAL A 311 -16.58 6.67 -9.08
N ILE A 312 -15.59 7.42 -9.56
CA ILE A 312 -15.66 8.09 -10.88
C ILE A 312 -15.73 7.02 -11.98
N PRO A 313 -16.83 6.97 -12.77
CA PRO A 313 -16.99 5.96 -13.80
C PRO A 313 -16.00 6.15 -14.97
N PRO A 314 -15.75 5.12 -15.78
CA PRO A 314 -14.98 5.22 -17.01
C PRO A 314 -15.54 6.26 -17.96
N GLU A 315 -14.67 6.81 -18.82
CA GLU A 315 -15.07 7.79 -19.82
C GLU A 315 -16.16 7.22 -20.76
N GLY A 316 -17.25 7.96 -20.91
CA GLY A 316 -18.41 7.53 -21.70
C GLY A 316 -19.40 6.62 -20.98
N GLN A 317 -19.23 6.39 -19.67
CA GLN A 317 -20.19 5.66 -18.84
C GLN A 317 -20.65 6.55 -17.68
N ASP A 318 -21.95 6.46 -17.36
CA ASP A 318 -22.55 7.18 -16.23
C ASP A 318 -22.93 6.25 -15.07
N THR A 319 -22.86 4.94 -15.30
CA THR A 319 -23.35 3.90 -14.37
C THR A 319 -22.36 2.75 -14.27
N TYR A 320 -22.49 1.99 -13.18
CA TYR A 320 -21.81 0.72 -12.98
C TYR A 320 -22.81 -0.44 -13.04
N LYS A 321 -22.37 -1.58 -13.58
CA LYS A 321 -23.07 -2.86 -13.50
C LYS A 321 -22.35 -3.72 -12.46
N ILE A 322 -22.93 -3.81 -11.27
CA ILE A 322 -22.30 -4.48 -10.15
C ILE A 322 -22.97 -5.85 -9.94
N PRO A 323 -22.26 -6.97 -10.24
CA PRO A 323 -22.80 -8.30 -10.02
C PRO A 323 -22.62 -8.73 -8.56
N ILE A 324 -23.71 -9.16 -7.93
CA ILE A 324 -23.74 -9.72 -6.57
C ILE A 324 -24.27 -11.14 -6.64
N GLN A 325 -23.73 -12.07 -5.84
CA GLN A 325 -24.19 -13.44 -5.81
C GLN A 325 -25.66 -13.51 -5.36
N TYR A 326 -26.52 -14.14 -6.18
CA TYR A 326 -27.92 -14.34 -5.82
C TYR A 326 -28.07 -15.39 -4.71
N LYS A 327 -28.82 -15.02 -3.66
CA LYS A 327 -29.27 -15.92 -2.59
C LYS A 327 -30.71 -15.56 -2.26
N PRO A 328 -31.67 -16.50 -2.48
CA PRO A 328 -33.05 -16.24 -2.13
C PRO A 328 -33.26 -16.30 -0.62
N GLU A 329 -33.83 -15.25 -0.04
CA GLU A 329 -34.21 -15.19 1.36
C GLU A 329 -35.71 -15.00 1.48
N GLN A 330 -36.33 -15.53 2.52
CA GLN A 330 -37.81 -15.48 2.70
C GLN A 330 -38.23 -14.25 3.53
N GLU A 331 -37.41 -13.84 4.49
CA GLU A 331 -37.69 -12.67 5.34
C GLU A 331 -36.71 -11.56 5.00
N LEU A 332 -37.23 -10.46 4.46
CA LEU A 332 -36.42 -9.30 4.04
C LEU A 332 -36.93 -8.04 4.75
N ASN A 333 -36.02 -7.23 5.22
CA ASN A 333 -36.31 -5.91 5.80
C ASN A 333 -35.60 -4.80 5.01
N PRO A 334 -36.22 -4.26 3.94
CA PRO A 334 -35.61 -3.22 3.11
C PRO A 334 -35.30 -1.91 3.86
N SER A 335 -35.98 -1.62 4.96
CA SER A 335 -35.80 -0.40 5.74
C SER A 335 -34.69 -0.54 6.80
N SER A 336 -34.04 -1.70 6.89
CA SER A 336 -32.95 -1.92 7.82
C SER A 336 -31.67 -1.17 7.39
N THR A 337 -30.92 -0.69 8.38
CA THR A 337 -29.57 -0.14 8.20
C THR A 337 -28.47 -1.10 8.63
N ASP A 338 -28.86 -2.29 9.09
CA ASP A 338 -27.94 -3.35 9.45
C ASP A 338 -27.31 -3.98 8.21
N ALA A 339 -26.00 -4.23 8.25
CA ALA A 339 -25.25 -4.73 7.11
C ALA A 339 -25.68 -6.14 6.66
N GLU A 340 -26.08 -7.02 7.60
CA GLU A 340 -26.51 -8.38 7.27
C GLU A 340 -27.88 -8.34 6.56
N GLU A 341 -28.81 -7.52 7.04
CA GLU A 341 -30.12 -7.33 6.42
C GLU A 341 -30.02 -6.68 5.03
N ILE A 342 -29.15 -5.67 4.89
CA ILE A 342 -28.84 -5.05 3.59
C ILE A 342 -28.30 -6.10 2.61
N ALA A 343 -27.35 -6.93 3.06
CA ALA A 343 -26.78 -7.99 2.22
C ALA A 343 -27.85 -9.01 1.78
N LYS A 344 -28.76 -9.43 2.67
CA LYS A 344 -29.89 -10.32 2.34
C LYS A 344 -30.80 -9.70 1.28
N CYS A 345 -31.18 -8.43 1.45
CA CYS A 345 -32.00 -7.72 0.47
C CYS A 345 -31.33 -7.68 -0.90
N LEU A 346 -30.09 -7.19 -0.99
CA LEU A 346 -29.37 -7.07 -2.25
C LEU A 346 -29.15 -8.42 -2.93
N GLN A 347 -28.79 -9.45 -2.16
CA GLN A 347 -28.59 -10.81 -2.68
C GLN A 347 -29.89 -11.46 -3.17
N SER A 348 -31.04 -11.04 -2.66
CA SER A 348 -32.36 -11.50 -3.12
C SER A 348 -32.96 -10.67 -4.27
N GLY A 349 -32.25 -9.61 -4.71
CA GLY A 349 -32.72 -8.71 -5.77
C GLY A 349 -33.65 -7.61 -5.28
N VAL A 350 -33.71 -7.36 -3.97
CA VAL A 350 -34.50 -6.28 -3.37
C VAL A 350 -33.58 -5.11 -3.02
N ILE A 351 -33.95 -3.90 -3.47
CA ILE A 351 -33.15 -2.69 -3.21
C ILE A 351 -33.52 -2.16 -1.83
N PRO A 352 -32.55 -2.05 -0.89
CA PRO A 352 -32.77 -1.41 0.40
C PRO A 352 -33.19 0.05 0.25
N ASP A 353 -34.04 0.55 1.17
CA ASP A 353 -34.54 1.92 1.12
C ASP A 353 -33.42 2.97 1.06
N ALA A 354 -32.34 2.76 1.80
CA ALA A 354 -31.18 3.64 1.82
C ALA A 354 -30.40 3.70 0.48
N TYR A 355 -30.67 2.78 -0.46
CA TYR A 355 -29.95 2.69 -1.73
C TYR A 355 -30.80 3.10 -2.94
N LYS A 356 -32.08 3.41 -2.72
CA LYS A 356 -33.03 3.71 -3.81
C LYS A 356 -32.61 4.91 -4.67
N ASP A 357 -31.91 5.88 -4.10
CA ASP A 357 -31.44 7.04 -4.83
C ASP A 357 -30.26 6.73 -5.76
N TYR A 358 -29.59 5.59 -5.56
CA TYR A 358 -28.35 5.22 -6.24
C TYR A 358 -28.45 3.93 -7.07
N ILE A 359 -29.42 3.06 -6.79
CA ILE A 359 -29.62 1.81 -7.52
C ILE A 359 -30.92 1.90 -8.31
N GLU A 360 -30.81 1.95 -9.64
CA GLU A 360 -31.93 2.01 -10.55
C GLU A 360 -32.68 0.68 -10.64
N SER A 361 -31.92 -0.43 -10.71
CA SER A 361 -32.50 -1.77 -10.85
C SER A 361 -31.60 -2.84 -10.23
N ALA A 362 -32.25 -3.94 -9.80
CA ALA A 362 -31.63 -5.15 -9.26
C ALA A 362 -32.22 -6.37 -9.94
N GLU A 363 -31.65 -6.84 -11.04
CA GLU A 363 -32.19 -7.91 -11.85
C GLU A 363 -31.45 -9.23 -11.63
N VAL A 364 -32.18 -10.30 -11.36
CA VAL A 364 -31.60 -11.65 -11.27
C VAL A 364 -31.37 -12.18 -12.69
N LYS A 365 -30.10 -12.42 -13.02
CA LYS A 365 -29.63 -12.91 -14.33
C LYS A 365 -28.74 -14.12 -14.19
N ASP A 366 -28.84 -15.00 -15.19
CA ASP A 366 -27.84 -16.08 -15.35
C ASP A 366 -26.60 -15.51 -16.00
N VAL A 367 -25.52 -15.41 -15.22
CA VAL A 367 -24.23 -14.87 -15.66
C VAL A 367 -23.21 -16.00 -15.78
N LEU A 368 -22.46 -16.02 -16.88
CA LEU A 368 -21.33 -16.93 -17.06
C LEU A 368 -20.14 -16.44 -16.23
N VAL A 369 -20.01 -16.97 -15.04
CA VAL A 369 -18.88 -16.66 -14.13
C VAL A 369 -17.74 -17.66 -14.39
N PRO A 370 -16.49 -17.20 -14.54
CA PRO A 370 -15.36 -18.12 -14.58
C PRO A 370 -15.31 -18.90 -13.27
N ILE A 371 -15.22 -20.24 -13.35
CA ILE A 371 -15.06 -21.07 -12.16
C ILE A 371 -13.69 -20.73 -11.59
N ARG A 372 -13.65 -19.95 -10.51
CA ARG A 372 -12.50 -19.86 -9.61
C ARG A 372 -12.61 -21.07 -8.66
N GLU A 373 -12.19 -22.25 -9.11
CA GLU A 373 -11.95 -23.34 -8.17
C GLU A 373 -10.90 -22.85 -7.18
N GLY A 374 -11.22 -22.99 -5.92
CA GLY A 374 -10.36 -22.54 -4.83
C GLY A 374 -8.92 -23.03 -5.05
N ILE A 375 -7.96 -22.15 -4.85
CA ILE A 375 -6.52 -22.41 -5.01
C ILE A 375 -6.09 -23.42 -3.93
N SER A 376 -6.37 -24.70 -4.18
CA SER A 376 -5.83 -25.81 -3.37
C SER A 376 -5.35 -26.98 -4.24
N SER A 377 -5.16 -26.75 -5.52
CA SER A 377 -4.32 -27.62 -6.35
C SER A 377 -3.72 -26.78 -7.47
N ILE A 378 -2.42 -26.57 -7.45
CA ILE A 378 -1.62 -26.25 -8.62
C ILE A 378 -1.96 -27.37 -9.60
N GLN A 379 -2.78 -27.08 -10.62
CA GLN A 379 -2.93 -28.03 -11.71
C GLN A 379 -1.55 -28.14 -12.33
N GLN A 380 -0.98 -29.33 -12.26
CA GLN A 380 0.31 -29.61 -12.87
C GLN A 380 0.24 -29.26 -14.35
N SER A 381 1.30 -28.67 -14.87
CA SER A 381 1.45 -28.39 -16.28
C SER A 381 1.09 -29.65 -17.08
N PRO A 382 0.33 -29.57 -18.19
CA PRO A 382 0.10 -30.70 -19.07
C PRO A 382 1.36 -31.19 -19.77
N PHE A 383 2.47 -30.48 -19.59
CA PHE A 383 3.78 -30.80 -20.14
C PHE A 383 4.71 -31.25 -19.01
N GLN A 384 5.43 -32.36 -19.25
CA GLN A 384 6.36 -32.90 -18.25
C GLN A 384 7.80 -32.40 -18.46
N THR A 385 8.13 -31.97 -19.70
CA THR A 385 9.48 -31.53 -20.06
C THR A 385 9.47 -30.18 -20.76
N GLU A 386 10.59 -29.47 -20.69
CA GLU A 386 10.82 -28.23 -21.43
C GLU A 386 10.77 -28.45 -22.95
N GLU A 387 11.22 -29.60 -23.41
CA GLU A 387 11.22 -29.97 -24.83
C GLU A 387 9.78 -30.10 -25.37
N GLU A 388 8.86 -30.68 -24.61
CA GLU A 388 7.44 -30.74 -24.97
C GLU A 388 6.82 -29.36 -25.08
N MET A 389 7.16 -28.46 -24.14
CA MET A 389 6.69 -27.08 -24.15
C MET A 389 7.20 -26.31 -25.38
N LEU A 390 8.50 -26.47 -25.70
CA LEU A 390 9.12 -25.85 -26.88
C LEU A 390 8.53 -26.38 -28.18
N ASN A 391 8.35 -27.69 -28.30
CA ASN A 391 7.75 -28.32 -29.48
C ASN A 391 6.33 -27.79 -29.71
N LYS A 392 5.55 -27.65 -28.64
CA LYS A 392 4.22 -27.03 -28.70
C LYS A 392 4.28 -25.56 -29.09
N ALA A 393 5.27 -24.84 -28.61
CA ALA A 393 5.46 -23.43 -28.96
C ALA A 393 5.76 -23.26 -30.46
N TYR A 394 6.63 -24.10 -31.03
CA TYR A 394 7.00 -24.08 -32.46
C TYR A 394 5.81 -24.38 -33.40
N GLU A 395 4.77 -25.07 -32.91
CA GLU A 395 3.51 -25.22 -33.64
C GLU A 395 2.74 -23.91 -33.82
N GLY A 396 3.13 -22.82 -33.15
CA GLY A 396 2.49 -21.52 -33.23
C GLY A 396 1.72 -21.13 -31.99
N PHE A 397 2.05 -21.70 -30.85
CA PHE A 397 1.39 -21.38 -29.58
C PHE A 397 2.34 -20.62 -28.64
N PHE A 398 1.76 -19.85 -27.73
CA PHE A 398 2.41 -19.41 -26.51
C PHE A 398 2.18 -20.47 -25.45
N VAL A 399 3.24 -21.02 -24.88
CA VAL A 399 3.18 -22.09 -23.87
C VAL A 399 3.73 -21.59 -22.56
N ARG A 400 2.91 -21.63 -21.51
CA ARG A 400 3.26 -21.16 -20.19
C ARG A 400 3.85 -22.30 -19.37
N ASP A 401 5.02 -22.04 -18.79
CA ASP A 401 5.61 -22.82 -17.73
C ASP A 401 5.24 -22.14 -16.39
N PRO A 402 4.34 -22.74 -15.58
CA PRO A 402 3.92 -22.17 -14.31
C PRO A 402 4.99 -22.25 -13.23
N GLU A 403 5.88 -23.25 -13.28
CA GLU A 403 6.92 -23.47 -12.29
C GLU A 403 7.99 -22.37 -12.38
N ARG A 404 8.43 -22.06 -13.61
CA ARG A 404 9.40 -21.00 -13.89
C ARG A 404 8.74 -19.63 -14.11
N ASN A 405 7.42 -19.58 -14.14
CA ASN A 405 6.61 -18.38 -14.43
C ASN A 405 7.05 -17.65 -15.71
N ILE A 406 7.26 -18.41 -16.76
CA ILE A 406 7.68 -17.95 -18.08
C ILE A 406 6.71 -18.43 -19.16
N VAL A 407 6.83 -17.86 -20.36
CA VAL A 407 6.08 -18.28 -21.55
C VAL A 407 7.02 -18.45 -22.73
N TYR A 408 7.01 -19.61 -23.36
CA TYR A 408 7.70 -19.86 -24.63
C TYR A 408 6.86 -19.31 -25.79
N CYS A 409 7.47 -18.53 -26.66
CA CYS A 409 6.81 -18.02 -27.86
C CYS A 409 7.02 -18.95 -29.06
N PRO A 410 6.31 -18.77 -30.20
CA PRO A 410 6.45 -19.62 -31.40
C PRO A 410 7.84 -19.66 -32.03
N THR A 411 8.80 -18.90 -31.59
CA THR A 411 10.21 -18.97 -32.01
C THR A 411 11.12 -19.54 -30.93
N GLY A 412 10.57 -20.07 -29.84
CA GLY A 412 11.32 -20.63 -28.72
C GLY A 412 11.84 -19.57 -27.72
N GLU A 413 11.63 -18.29 -27.99
CA GLU A 413 12.07 -17.22 -27.07
C GLU A 413 11.20 -17.14 -25.83
N ILE A 414 11.82 -16.84 -24.69
CA ILE A 414 11.18 -16.76 -23.39
C ILE A 414 10.58 -15.36 -23.16
N LEU A 415 9.27 -15.30 -22.91
CA LEU A 415 8.59 -14.14 -22.40
C LEU A 415 8.50 -14.24 -20.87
N ARG A 416 8.80 -13.16 -20.18
CA ARG A 416 8.78 -13.11 -18.71
C ARG A 416 7.59 -12.32 -18.21
N GLN A 417 7.16 -12.62 -17.01
CA GLN A 417 6.09 -11.88 -16.36
C GLN A 417 6.46 -10.38 -16.24
N ASN A 418 5.53 -9.52 -16.62
CA ASN A 418 5.65 -8.07 -16.49
C ASN A 418 4.82 -7.54 -15.32
N TYR A 419 3.53 -7.87 -15.28
CA TYR A 419 2.60 -7.54 -14.19
C TYR A 419 1.34 -8.40 -14.26
N VAL A 420 0.55 -8.37 -13.19
CA VAL A 420 -0.79 -8.95 -13.17
C VAL A 420 -1.79 -7.86 -13.54
N THR A 421 -2.66 -8.15 -14.50
CA THR A 421 -3.69 -7.21 -14.96
C THR A 421 -4.81 -7.07 -13.93
N LYS A 422 -5.64 -6.03 -14.08
CA LYS A 422 -6.85 -5.83 -13.25
C LYS A 422 -7.84 -7.02 -13.27
N GLN A 423 -7.75 -7.87 -14.31
CA GLN A 423 -8.59 -9.07 -14.48
C GLN A 423 -7.91 -10.34 -13.99
N ASP A 424 -6.93 -10.23 -13.10
CA ASP A 424 -6.14 -11.33 -12.53
C ASP A 424 -5.43 -12.20 -13.58
N ARG A 425 -5.08 -11.59 -14.73
CA ARG A 425 -4.29 -12.23 -15.78
C ARG A 425 -2.83 -11.87 -15.62
N ILE A 426 -1.95 -12.84 -15.75
CA ILE A 426 -0.50 -12.63 -15.72
C ILE A 426 -0.06 -12.23 -17.13
N ARG A 427 0.52 -11.04 -17.28
CA ARG A 427 1.04 -10.53 -18.55
C ARG A 427 2.51 -10.85 -18.71
N TYR A 428 2.82 -11.46 -19.84
CA TYR A 428 4.19 -11.84 -20.23
C TYR A 428 4.66 -11.03 -21.42
N ILE A 429 5.92 -10.58 -21.39
CA ILE A 429 6.56 -9.82 -22.47
C ILE A 429 8.04 -10.18 -22.62
N ASN A 430 8.59 -9.96 -23.81
CA ASN A 430 10.02 -9.85 -24.04
C ASN A 430 10.27 -8.81 -25.13
N LYS A 431 10.51 -7.57 -24.72
CA LYS A 431 10.70 -6.43 -25.65
C LYS A 431 11.94 -6.60 -26.52
N MET A 432 13.02 -7.12 -25.95
CA MET A 432 14.31 -7.24 -26.67
C MET A 432 14.26 -8.34 -27.72
N ALA A 433 13.79 -9.52 -27.37
CA ALA A 433 13.64 -10.63 -28.29
C ALA A 433 12.63 -10.28 -29.41
N CYS A 434 11.48 -9.70 -29.07
CA CYS A 434 10.48 -9.30 -30.06
C CYS A 434 10.99 -8.25 -31.04
N LYS A 435 11.79 -7.26 -30.60
CA LYS A 435 12.37 -6.24 -31.50
C LYS A 435 13.38 -6.82 -32.50
N LYS A 436 14.13 -7.84 -32.10
CA LYS A 436 15.13 -8.51 -32.93
C LYS A 436 14.57 -9.72 -33.69
N CYS A 437 13.32 -10.11 -33.45
CA CYS A 437 12.72 -11.32 -34.01
C CYS A 437 12.52 -11.17 -35.54
N PRO A 438 13.12 -12.07 -36.37
CA PRO A 438 13.05 -12.00 -37.83
C PRO A 438 11.63 -12.23 -38.34
N VAL A 439 10.79 -12.93 -37.60
CA VAL A 439 9.40 -13.26 -37.95
C VAL A 439 8.37 -12.39 -37.23
N ARG A 440 8.80 -11.25 -36.68
CA ARG A 440 7.94 -10.35 -35.91
C ARG A 440 6.63 -9.98 -36.60
N ASN A 441 6.69 -9.69 -37.89
CA ASN A 441 5.53 -9.28 -38.69
C ASN A 441 4.43 -10.34 -38.76
N ASN A 442 4.82 -11.63 -38.66
CA ASN A 442 3.90 -12.76 -38.64
C ASN A 442 3.34 -13.04 -37.23
N CYS A 443 3.99 -12.52 -36.19
CA CYS A 443 3.62 -12.76 -34.80
C CYS A 443 2.86 -11.56 -34.20
N CYS A 444 3.35 -10.34 -34.40
CA CYS A 444 2.88 -9.14 -33.71
C CYS A 444 2.65 -7.98 -34.66
N LYS A 445 1.40 -7.53 -34.77
CA LYS A 445 0.99 -6.32 -35.54
C LYS A 445 0.89 -5.06 -34.68
N ALA A 446 1.25 -5.14 -33.38
CA ALA A 446 1.12 -4.02 -32.46
C ALA A 446 2.12 -2.89 -32.80
N LYS A 447 1.65 -1.63 -32.83
CA LYS A 447 2.48 -0.43 -33.05
C LYS A 447 3.67 -0.34 -32.08
N LYS A 448 3.55 -0.90 -30.88
CA LYS A 448 4.61 -0.95 -29.84
C LYS A 448 5.82 -1.80 -30.23
N GLY A 449 5.72 -2.64 -31.27
CA GLY A 449 6.81 -3.47 -31.81
C GLY A 449 7.17 -4.70 -30.97
N PHE A 450 6.36 -5.09 -30.00
CA PHE A 450 6.52 -6.32 -29.23
C PHE A 450 5.16 -6.91 -28.85
N LYS A 451 5.14 -8.23 -28.57
CA LYS A 451 3.94 -8.97 -28.21
C LYS A 451 3.75 -8.96 -26.69
N GLU A 452 2.52 -8.67 -26.26
CA GLU A 452 2.03 -8.86 -24.90
C GLU A 452 1.11 -10.07 -24.91
N VAL A 453 1.29 -10.99 -23.97
CA VAL A 453 0.49 -12.22 -23.86
C VAL A 453 0.00 -12.36 -22.43
N ASP A 454 -1.31 -12.46 -22.27
CA ASP A 454 -1.94 -12.57 -20.95
C ASP A 454 -2.42 -14.02 -20.76
N PHE A 455 -2.13 -14.60 -19.59
CA PHE A 455 -2.57 -15.92 -19.18
C PHE A 455 -3.35 -15.84 -17.87
N TYR A 456 -4.39 -16.63 -17.73
CA TYR A 456 -4.93 -16.96 -16.40
C TYR A 456 -3.99 -17.94 -15.69
N LYS A 457 -4.11 -18.07 -14.36
CA LYS A 457 -3.25 -18.94 -13.56
C LYS A 457 -3.36 -20.43 -13.94
N ASP A 458 -4.52 -20.83 -14.44
CA ASP A 458 -4.88 -22.18 -14.91
C ASP A 458 -4.75 -22.38 -16.43
N GLU A 459 -4.26 -21.38 -17.16
CA GLU A 459 -4.08 -21.43 -18.60
C GLU A 459 -2.62 -21.72 -18.94
N PHE A 460 -2.36 -22.74 -19.76
CA PHE A 460 -1.01 -23.17 -20.13
C PHE A 460 -0.64 -22.95 -21.60
N VAL A 461 -1.64 -22.89 -22.49
CA VAL A 461 -1.40 -22.79 -23.94
C VAL A 461 -2.31 -21.75 -24.56
N LYS A 462 -1.75 -20.87 -25.39
CA LYS A 462 -2.49 -19.83 -26.12
C LYS A 462 -2.07 -19.78 -27.58
N PRO A 463 -3.01 -19.85 -28.55
CA PRO A 463 -2.65 -19.78 -29.96
C PRO A 463 -2.18 -18.37 -30.36
N ASN A 464 -1.12 -18.26 -31.14
CA ASN A 464 -0.78 -17.05 -31.83
C ASN A 464 -1.52 -16.99 -33.17
N GLY A 465 -2.69 -16.37 -33.19
CA GLY A 465 -3.56 -16.33 -34.37
C GLY A 465 -2.90 -15.68 -35.61
N ASN A 466 -1.98 -14.73 -35.45
CA ASN A 466 -1.25 -14.15 -36.57
C ASN A 466 -0.24 -15.12 -37.15
N TRP A 467 0.48 -15.87 -36.32
CA TRP A 467 1.44 -16.87 -36.71
C TRP A 467 0.79 -18.03 -37.48
N ILE A 468 -0.31 -18.55 -36.90
CA ILE A 468 -1.08 -19.66 -37.51
C ILE A 468 -1.64 -19.23 -38.88
N LYS A 469 -2.16 -17.99 -38.99
CA LYS A 469 -2.63 -17.45 -40.29
C LYS A 469 -1.51 -17.30 -41.32
N SER A 470 -0.30 -16.91 -40.90
CA SER A 470 0.84 -16.76 -41.81
C SER A 470 1.30 -18.09 -42.42
N LYS A 471 1.01 -19.23 -41.79
CA LYS A 471 1.26 -20.59 -42.28
C LYS A 471 0.09 -21.19 -43.09
N GLY A 472 -0.94 -20.38 -43.44
CA GLY A 472 -2.09 -20.83 -44.22
C GLY A 472 -3.06 -21.73 -43.45
N GLN A 473 -2.89 -21.90 -42.17
CA GLN A 473 -3.75 -22.73 -41.32
C GLN A 473 -4.93 -21.86 -40.79
N LYS A 474 -6.14 -22.41 -40.82
CA LYS A 474 -7.27 -21.79 -40.10
C LYS A 474 -6.98 -21.84 -38.62
N PRO A 475 -7.06 -20.71 -37.88
CA PRO A 475 -6.88 -20.72 -36.44
C PRO A 475 -7.98 -21.59 -35.82
N ILE A 476 -7.60 -22.71 -35.24
CA ILE A 476 -8.50 -23.48 -34.39
C ILE A 476 -8.60 -22.68 -33.11
N PHE A 477 -9.61 -21.80 -33.03
CA PHE A 477 -10.02 -21.18 -31.79
C PHE A 477 -10.67 -22.25 -30.92
N ARG A 478 -9.90 -23.14 -30.34
CA ARG A 478 -10.30 -23.71 -29.07
C ARG A 478 -10.06 -22.59 -28.06
N ASN A 479 -11.14 -21.85 -27.76
CA ASN A 479 -11.23 -21.17 -26.48
C ASN A 479 -10.82 -22.22 -25.45
N GLY A 480 -9.66 -22.04 -24.82
CA GLY A 480 -9.33 -22.82 -23.63
C GLY A 480 -10.59 -22.71 -22.77
N ASN A 481 -11.22 -23.83 -22.50
CA ASN A 481 -12.43 -23.87 -21.71
C ASN A 481 -12.07 -23.38 -20.31
N ILE A 482 -12.13 -22.07 -20.10
CA ILE A 482 -12.45 -21.57 -18.78
C ILE A 482 -13.80 -22.20 -18.54
N LYS A 483 -13.85 -23.23 -17.69
CA LYS A 483 -15.12 -23.81 -17.26
C LYS A 483 -15.90 -22.65 -16.69
N LYS A 484 -16.85 -22.12 -17.47
CA LYS A 484 -17.77 -21.09 -17.04
C LYS A 484 -18.94 -21.83 -16.43
N LYS A 485 -19.21 -21.54 -15.18
CA LYS A 485 -20.40 -21.99 -14.50
C LYS A 485 -21.48 -20.92 -14.74
N ILE A 486 -22.66 -21.34 -15.14
CA ILE A 486 -23.83 -20.46 -15.08
C ILE A 486 -24.14 -20.27 -13.61
N GLN A 487 -24.05 -19.05 -13.14
CA GLN A 487 -24.40 -18.69 -11.77
C GLN A 487 -25.47 -17.61 -11.81
N LYS A 488 -26.49 -17.79 -10.99
CA LYS A 488 -27.49 -16.73 -10.78
C LYS A 488 -26.84 -15.60 -10.00
N MET A 489 -26.88 -14.41 -10.58
CA MET A 489 -26.35 -13.19 -9.99
C MET A 489 -27.45 -12.13 -9.98
N VAL A 490 -27.45 -11.29 -8.97
CA VAL A 490 -28.17 -10.02 -9.01
C VAL A 490 -27.25 -9.00 -9.67
N VAL A 491 -27.68 -8.42 -10.77
CA VAL A 491 -26.95 -7.34 -11.45
C VAL A 491 -27.60 -6.03 -11.06
N LEU A 492 -26.85 -5.22 -10.30
CA LEU A 492 -27.30 -3.89 -9.89
C LEU A 492 -26.86 -2.86 -10.95
N ILE A 493 -27.77 -1.93 -11.29
CA ILE A 493 -27.41 -0.72 -12.04
C ILE A 493 -27.23 0.41 -11.02
N PHE A 494 -25.99 0.81 -10.81
CA PHE A 494 -25.58 1.78 -9.78
C PHE A 494 -25.17 3.11 -10.40
N HIS A 495 -25.73 4.21 -9.88
CA HIS A 495 -25.45 5.60 -10.28
C HIS A 495 -24.64 6.31 -9.20
N PRO A 496 -23.36 6.62 -9.42
CA PRO A 496 -22.59 7.40 -8.47
C PRO A 496 -23.03 8.87 -8.45
N ASP A 497 -22.98 9.49 -7.27
CA ASP A 497 -23.33 10.91 -7.08
C ASP A 497 -22.23 11.83 -7.62
N LYS A 498 -22.52 12.47 -8.77
CA LYS A 498 -21.56 13.37 -9.44
C LYS A 498 -21.25 14.65 -8.67
N GLN A 499 -22.19 15.16 -7.85
CA GLN A 499 -21.99 16.37 -7.07
C GLN A 499 -21.03 16.11 -5.91
N LYS A 500 -21.22 15.00 -5.18
CA LYS A 500 -20.29 14.60 -4.11
C LYS A 500 -18.88 14.34 -4.66
N MET A 501 -18.78 13.68 -5.81
CA MET A 501 -17.48 13.41 -6.45
C MET A 501 -16.70 14.66 -6.85
N ALA A 502 -17.37 15.77 -7.17
CA ALA A 502 -16.71 17.04 -7.52
C ALA A 502 -15.89 17.61 -6.35
N ASN A 503 -16.28 17.35 -5.10
CA ASN A 503 -15.60 17.84 -3.90
C ASN A 503 -14.39 17.01 -3.48
N ARG A 504 -14.15 15.85 -4.11
CA ARG A 504 -13.12 14.89 -3.71
C ARG A 504 -11.72 15.49 -3.55
N MET A 505 -11.27 16.26 -4.54
CA MET A 505 -9.90 16.81 -4.55
C MET A 505 -9.62 17.70 -3.33
N CYS A 506 -10.57 18.55 -2.96
CA CYS A 506 -10.39 19.42 -1.80
C CYS A 506 -10.30 18.65 -0.49
N LEU A 507 -11.01 17.52 -0.38
CA LEU A 507 -11.08 16.72 0.83
C LEU A 507 -9.82 15.91 1.09
N SER A 508 -9.32 15.21 0.06
CA SER A 508 -8.20 14.28 0.22
C SER A 508 -6.83 14.96 0.13
N GLU A 509 -6.67 15.97 -0.72
CA GLU A 509 -5.36 16.64 -0.88
C GLU A 509 -4.95 17.45 0.35
N HIS A 510 -5.89 18.04 1.08
CA HIS A 510 -5.61 18.90 2.24
C HIS A 510 -4.90 18.13 3.39
N PRO A 511 -5.40 16.99 3.89
CA PRO A 511 -4.72 16.24 4.93
C PRO A 511 -3.33 15.76 4.50
N PHE A 512 -3.22 15.19 3.31
CA PHE A 512 -1.94 14.69 2.80
C PHE A 512 -0.92 15.81 2.56
N GLY A 513 -1.38 16.97 2.07
CA GLY A 513 -0.55 18.14 1.91
C GLY A 513 0.01 18.62 3.25
N THR A 514 -0.83 18.72 4.27
CA THR A 514 -0.43 19.10 5.63
C THR A 514 0.53 18.09 6.25
N ILE A 515 0.20 16.79 6.20
CA ILE A 515 1.05 15.73 6.76
C ILE A 515 2.43 15.72 6.09
N LYS A 516 2.48 15.84 4.77
CA LYS A 516 3.77 15.85 4.06
C LYS A 516 4.55 17.12 4.29
N ARG A 517 3.94 18.29 4.10
CA ARG A 517 4.65 19.57 4.09
C ARG A 517 4.87 20.14 5.48
N THR A 518 3.82 20.18 6.31
CA THR A 518 3.87 20.81 7.63
C THR A 518 4.42 19.87 8.68
N LEU A 519 3.97 18.61 8.69
CA LEU A 519 4.44 17.61 9.67
C LEU A 519 5.69 16.83 9.20
N GLY A 520 6.18 17.10 7.99
CA GLY A 520 7.45 16.55 7.48
C GLY A 520 7.43 15.06 7.13
N SER A 521 6.26 14.46 6.85
CA SER A 521 6.14 13.03 6.54
C SER A 521 6.33 12.72 5.05
N TYR A 522 7.41 13.19 4.45
CA TYR A 522 7.76 12.78 3.08
C TYR A 522 8.29 11.36 2.98
N PHE A 523 8.88 10.86 4.06
CA PHE A 523 9.46 9.53 4.16
C PHE A 523 9.24 8.94 5.54
N PHE A 524 9.17 7.61 5.61
CA PHE A 524 9.12 6.88 6.86
C PHE A 524 10.50 6.65 7.45
N LEU A 525 10.60 6.74 8.77
CA LEU A 525 11.82 6.37 9.49
C LEU A 525 11.86 4.87 9.78
N LEU A 526 10.71 4.26 9.95
CA LEU A 526 10.54 2.85 10.25
C LEU A 526 10.41 2.00 8.97
N ARG A 527 10.46 0.69 9.12
CA ARG A 527 10.42 -0.30 8.04
C ARG A 527 9.37 -1.36 8.33
N GLY A 528 8.72 -1.85 7.28
CA GLY A 528 7.64 -2.81 7.34
C GLY A 528 6.29 -2.18 7.65
N ASN A 529 5.23 -2.65 6.98
CA ASN A 529 3.87 -2.07 7.06
C ASN A 529 3.40 -1.90 8.50
N ARG A 530 3.63 -2.88 9.37
CA ARG A 530 3.25 -2.86 10.78
C ARG A 530 3.83 -1.64 11.53
N LYS A 531 5.14 -1.36 11.37
CA LYS A 531 5.80 -0.25 12.07
C LYS A 531 5.48 1.08 11.43
N VAL A 532 5.36 1.11 10.11
CA VAL A 532 4.97 2.27 9.33
C VAL A 532 3.54 2.70 9.67
N THR A 533 2.62 1.75 9.92
CA THR A 533 1.27 2.04 10.43
C THR A 533 1.31 2.80 11.75
N GLY A 534 2.12 2.34 12.71
CA GLY A 534 2.28 3.05 13.99
C GLY A 534 2.87 4.45 13.83
N GLU A 535 3.84 4.61 12.93
CA GLU A 535 4.42 5.93 12.63
C GLU A 535 3.40 6.86 11.98
N PHE A 536 2.61 6.38 11.01
CA PHE A 536 1.59 7.18 10.36
C PHE A 536 0.41 7.52 11.28
N SER A 537 0.11 6.65 12.26
CA SER A 537 -0.90 6.93 13.30
C SER A 537 -0.58 8.19 14.09
N LEU A 538 0.68 8.41 14.43
CA LEU A 538 1.10 9.62 15.14
C LEU A 538 0.95 10.88 14.28
N PHE A 539 1.19 10.80 12.97
CA PHE A 539 0.94 11.91 12.05
C PHE A 539 -0.55 12.21 11.90
N SER A 540 -1.36 11.18 11.73
CA SER A 540 -2.82 11.31 11.62
C SER A 540 -3.43 11.88 12.90
N LEU A 541 -2.96 11.42 14.06
CA LEU A 541 -3.38 11.95 15.36
C LEU A 541 -2.99 13.42 15.54
N ALA A 542 -1.73 13.77 15.24
CA ALA A 542 -1.25 15.15 15.33
C ALA A 542 -2.01 16.10 14.38
N TYR A 543 -2.36 15.62 13.19
CA TYR A 543 -3.21 16.32 12.24
C TYR A 543 -4.62 16.50 12.79
N ASN A 544 -5.26 15.43 13.28
CA ASN A 544 -6.63 15.47 13.78
C ASN A 544 -6.77 16.34 15.03
N ILE A 545 -5.82 16.32 15.96
CA ILE A 545 -5.81 17.24 17.12
C ILE A 545 -5.83 18.69 16.66
N GLN A 546 -4.95 19.07 15.74
CA GLN A 546 -4.91 20.43 15.22
C GLN A 546 -6.21 20.77 14.47
N ARG A 547 -6.75 19.85 13.70
CA ARG A 547 -7.99 20.05 12.95
C ARG A 547 -9.18 20.24 13.89
N ALA A 548 -9.28 19.44 14.95
CA ALA A 548 -10.31 19.57 15.96
C ALA A 548 -10.25 20.95 16.66
N ILE A 549 -9.05 21.42 17.02
CA ILE A 549 -8.86 22.76 17.61
C ILE A 549 -9.31 23.85 16.64
N ASN A 550 -8.99 23.73 15.36
CA ASN A 550 -9.39 24.70 14.34
C ASN A 550 -10.91 24.73 14.10
N LEU A 551 -11.60 23.61 14.26
CA LEU A 551 -13.05 23.49 14.06
C LEU A 551 -13.86 23.96 15.28
N LEU A 552 -13.49 23.54 16.47
CA LEU A 552 -14.27 23.74 17.70
C LEU A 552 -13.74 24.84 18.59
N GLY A 553 -12.47 25.23 18.41
CA GLY A 553 -11.72 26.01 19.37
C GLY A 553 -11.15 25.17 20.52
N PHE A 554 -10.16 25.74 21.20
CA PHE A 554 -9.39 25.07 22.25
C PHE A 554 -10.26 24.52 23.39
N ASP A 555 -11.15 25.35 23.94
CA ASP A 555 -11.91 25.05 25.17
C ASP A 555 -12.85 23.85 24.95
N LYS A 556 -13.58 23.80 23.82
CA LYS A 556 -14.46 22.68 23.49
C LYS A 556 -13.71 21.38 23.23
N VAL A 557 -12.51 21.47 22.64
CA VAL A 557 -11.67 20.28 22.47
C VAL A 557 -11.20 19.77 23.83
N MET A 558 -10.80 20.66 24.75
CA MET A 558 -10.40 20.29 26.11
C MET A 558 -11.54 19.60 26.88
N GLU A 559 -12.77 20.07 26.73
CA GLU A 559 -13.95 19.41 27.32
C GLU A 559 -14.14 17.97 26.81
N ARG A 560 -14.02 17.77 25.49
CA ARG A 560 -14.11 16.42 24.87
C ARG A 560 -12.99 15.47 25.30
N MET A 561 -11.83 15.99 25.70
CA MET A 561 -10.75 15.14 26.20
C MET A 561 -11.01 14.58 27.59
N THR A 562 -12.01 15.09 28.32
CA THR A 562 -12.40 14.63 29.66
C THR A 562 -13.60 13.68 29.67
N ALA A 563 -14.35 13.63 28.60
CA ALA A 563 -15.48 12.72 28.42
C ALA A 563 -15.00 11.35 27.96
#